data_5e95e230f209a2d03145bc94238b5b24
#
_entry.id   5e95e230f209a2d03145bc94238b5b24
#
_cell.length_a   1.000
_cell.length_b   1.000
_cell.length_c   1.000
_cell.angle_alpha   90.00
_cell.angle_beta   90.00
_cell.angle_gamma   90.00
#
_symmetry.space_group_name_H-M   'P 1'
#
loop_
_entity.id
_entity.type
_entity.pdbx_description
1 polymer ?
#
loop_
_entity_poly.entity_id
_entity_poly.type
_entity_poly.pdbx_seq_one_letter_code
_entity_poly.pdbx_strand_id
1 'polypeptide(L)'
;MNGKQAKEGKTMQRGLLHVMAGLALGACLAGCSSVGTADAEARRLPPMPALAARPVQAEAWFMGPQHTRLRVRKLEGVRRADGGLAFTVAKEEITPDVVDVEIHADVAQARKGDAGYALAQRGLVFDFARDELTWIQHRGWLYMPYYAMKTPQHVFLAVMEGMRFEHDLLLLARKGRYEMFPRWRISEIGAAPYEDMTVVFYQLPPEADYNAMAKAYRSYRFAQDPSIRTLKERIRTRPQLAQLARSVAIRQSHAGKPWKLPDSNRDFTAADEPPVQTYVTYDQTLERLKKLKAAGVDDVALCVAGWQNGGYDGRCPTSFPVEEGPGGEAGLRRLCEGGRALGYLVDGHSNYTDCFTCSPDWRGGEIACKKPDGSLYTNGAWSGGKAHNLCLKHAWETFLPGDLERIAQLGFRGCHYIDVFTAVQPYRCSDPRHPATTKEQAAVQLAVAKRCHALFGGFSSECCMDHLLGQVDYINYVCAPMRGKRQAEAKGRKSAVDRFVPFFELAFHDVVLSNPDKITQEVLSPEDNLTLVEYGGRPIFYSLNERNMPGIVKAWEQFKTLRPLQLEEMTEHRILSDGFVRVTYANGARLYVNHTSRPCADGAVEVAAKSFRLLGM
;
A
#
# COMPACT_ATOMS: atom_id res chain seq x y z
N MET A 1 37.50 17.35 24.02
CA MET A 1 37.12 16.35 22.99
C MET A 1 35.73 15.77 23.33
N ASN A 2 34.64 16.53 23.22
CA ASN A 2 33.27 16.04 23.52
C ASN A 2 32.22 16.90 22.79
N GLY A 3 32.21 16.85 21.48
CA GLY A 3 31.26 17.68 20.72
C GLY A 3 30.89 17.14 19.33
N LYS A 4 31.56 16.12 18.84
CA LYS A 4 31.31 15.62 17.46
C LYS A 4 30.43 14.35 17.39
N GLN A 5 30.43 13.50 18.42
CA GLN A 5 29.66 12.24 18.38
C GLN A 5 28.15 12.42 18.49
N ALA A 6 27.67 13.51 19.09
CA ALA A 6 26.21 13.76 19.21
C ALA A 6 25.55 14.29 17.91
N LYS A 7 26.32 14.73 16.91
CA LYS A 7 25.77 15.21 15.63
C LYS A 7 25.60 14.08 14.59
N GLU A 8 26.42 13.05 14.63
CA GLU A 8 26.36 11.95 13.67
C GLU A 8 25.13 11.05 13.87
N GLY A 9 24.75 10.81 15.14
CA GLY A 9 23.54 10.03 15.42
C GLY A 9 22.22 10.67 14.98
N LYS A 10 22.16 12.01 14.88
CA LYS A 10 20.97 12.72 14.39
C LYS A 10 20.85 12.72 12.87
N THR A 11 21.93 12.58 12.15
CA THR A 11 21.96 12.56 10.69
C THR A 11 21.47 11.21 10.13
N MET A 12 21.76 10.11 10.82
CA MET A 12 21.30 8.77 10.41
C MET A 12 19.78 8.59 10.53
N GLN A 13 19.14 9.17 11.54
CA GLN A 13 17.69 9.11 11.69
C GLN A 13 16.91 9.97 10.68
N ARG A 14 17.51 11.02 10.14
CA ARG A 14 16.86 11.86 9.10
C ARG A 14 16.94 11.28 7.69
N GLY A 15 17.85 10.38 7.43
CA GLY A 15 18.04 9.75 6.12
C GLY A 15 16.94 8.74 5.74
N LEU A 16 16.38 7.99 6.71
CA LEU A 16 15.31 7.02 6.47
C LEU A 16 13.97 7.66 6.04
N LEU A 17 13.87 8.98 6.11
CA LEU A 17 12.62 9.72 6.03
C LEU A 17 12.23 10.21 4.62
N HIS A 18 13.07 10.04 3.60
CA HIS A 18 12.87 10.74 2.31
C HIS A 18 12.62 9.85 1.10
N VAL A 19 12.52 8.55 1.27
CA VAL A 19 12.54 7.65 0.12
C VAL A 19 11.44 6.61 0.18
N MET A 20 10.21 7.06 0.12
CA MET A 20 9.05 6.26 -0.25
C MET A 20 8.28 6.99 -1.35
N ALA A 21 8.94 7.13 -2.46
CA ALA A 21 8.37 7.66 -3.68
C ALA A 21 8.85 6.79 -4.86
N GLY A 22 8.09 5.81 -5.26
CA GLY A 22 8.26 4.96 -6.46
C GLY A 22 8.56 3.50 -6.16
N LEU A 23 7.78 2.67 -6.61
CA LEU A 23 7.48 1.83 -7.73
C LEU A 23 7.14 0.38 -7.34
N ALA A 24 6.50 -0.30 -8.00
CA ALA A 24 5.51 -1.14 -8.60
C ALA A 24 5.79 -2.64 -8.84
N LEU A 25 4.85 -3.50 -9.09
CA LEU A 25 4.62 -4.56 -10.07
C LEU A 25 3.88 -5.84 -9.69
N GLY A 26 3.35 -6.51 -10.51
CA GLY A 26 2.31 -7.19 -11.05
C GLY A 26 2.22 -8.69 -11.35
N ALA A 27 1.34 -9.46 -11.58
CA ALA A 27 0.43 -10.43 -12.20
C ALA A 27 0.57 -11.94 -11.90
N CYS A 28 -0.17 -12.88 -12.06
CA CYS A 28 -0.98 -13.79 -12.87
C CYS A 28 -1.48 -15.08 -12.22
N LEU A 29 -2.52 -15.53 -12.62
CA LEU A 29 -3.33 -16.61 -13.21
C LEU A 29 -3.27 -18.00 -12.56
N ALA A 30 -4.39 -18.43 -12.24
CA ALA A 30 -5.40 -19.46 -12.52
C ALA A 30 -5.22 -20.83 -11.85
N GLY A 31 -6.30 -21.25 -11.19
CA GLY A 31 -6.54 -22.63 -10.72
C GLY A 31 -7.82 -22.69 -9.92
N CYS A 32 -8.97 -22.95 -10.58
CA CYS A 32 -10.27 -23.17 -9.92
C CYS A 32 -10.35 -24.56 -9.30
N SER A 33 -10.86 -24.64 -8.08
CA SER A 33 -11.62 -25.80 -7.60
C SER A 33 -12.83 -25.32 -6.80
N SER A 34 -13.96 -25.90 -7.12
CA SER A 34 -15.32 -25.57 -6.67
C SER A 34 -15.50 -25.71 -5.15
N VAL A 35 -15.97 -24.65 -4.51
CA VAL A 35 -16.50 -24.65 -3.15
C VAL A 35 -17.95 -24.16 -3.20
N GLY A 36 -18.81 -24.82 -2.43
CA GLY A 36 -20.25 -24.84 -2.56
C GLY A 36 -20.99 -23.50 -2.62
N THR A 37 -22.05 -23.52 -3.38
CA THR A 37 -22.91 -22.40 -3.76
C THR A 37 -23.72 -21.77 -2.60
N ALA A 38 -23.90 -22.43 -1.48
CA ALA A 38 -24.70 -21.92 -0.35
C ALA A 38 -24.01 -20.80 0.46
N ASP A 39 -22.68 -20.80 0.53
CA ASP A 39 -21.88 -19.78 1.27
C ASP A 39 -21.71 -18.46 0.48
N ALA A 40 -21.90 -18.52 -0.83
CA ALA A 40 -21.77 -17.35 -1.71
C ALA A 40 -23.02 -16.43 -1.66
N GLU A 41 -24.20 -16.99 -1.37
CA GLU A 41 -25.44 -16.20 -1.27
C GLU A 41 -25.54 -15.38 0.02
N ALA A 42 -25.02 -15.91 1.13
CA ALA A 42 -24.97 -15.20 2.41
C ALA A 42 -24.00 -14.00 2.41
N ARG A 43 -23.13 -13.88 1.40
CA ARG A 43 -22.09 -12.83 1.26
C ARG A 43 -22.45 -11.72 0.29
N ARG A 44 -23.59 -11.82 -0.40
CA ARG A 44 -24.08 -10.75 -1.25
C ARG A 44 -24.55 -9.61 -0.34
N LEU A 45 -23.77 -8.54 -0.29
CA LEU A 45 -24.32 -7.25 0.15
C LEU A 45 -25.58 -6.97 -0.68
N PRO A 46 -26.62 -6.39 -0.09
CA PRO A 46 -27.84 -6.11 -0.85
C PRO A 46 -27.49 -5.27 -2.08
N PRO A 47 -28.08 -5.55 -3.24
CA PRO A 47 -27.87 -4.74 -4.43
C PRO A 47 -28.15 -3.29 -4.09
N MET A 48 -27.26 -2.39 -4.52
CA MET A 48 -27.47 -0.96 -4.30
C MET A 48 -28.81 -0.55 -4.92
N PRO A 49 -29.64 0.24 -4.22
CA PRO A 49 -30.93 0.63 -4.74
C PRO A 49 -30.75 1.38 -6.08
N ALA A 50 -31.49 0.97 -7.09
CA ALA A 50 -31.56 1.68 -8.37
C ALA A 50 -32.22 3.04 -8.12
N LEU A 51 -31.43 4.10 -8.05
CA LEU A 51 -31.95 5.46 -7.95
C LEU A 51 -32.32 5.97 -9.35
N ALA A 52 -33.46 6.63 -9.42
CA ALA A 52 -33.91 7.39 -10.58
C ALA A 52 -33.11 8.71 -10.71
N ALA A 53 -31.80 8.58 -10.85
CA ALA A 53 -30.93 9.71 -11.14
C ALA A 53 -30.88 9.92 -12.67
N ARG A 54 -30.60 11.17 -13.07
CA ARG A 54 -30.32 11.48 -14.47
C ARG A 54 -29.29 10.49 -15.02
N PRO A 55 -29.50 9.88 -16.19
CA PRO A 55 -28.57 8.90 -16.73
C PRO A 55 -27.21 9.56 -16.98
N VAL A 56 -26.15 8.88 -16.53
CA VAL A 56 -24.75 9.29 -16.79
C VAL A 56 -24.53 9.26 -18.29
N GLN A 57 -23.92 10.32 -18.84
CA GLN A 57 -23.44 10.37 -20.21
C GLN A 57 -21.91 10.42 -20.18
N ALA A 58 -21.28 9.62 -21.03
CA ALA A 58 -19.82 9.59 -21.12
C ALA A 58 -19.34 9.65 -22.58
N GLU A 59 -18.15 10.20 -22.74
CA GLU A 59 -17.46 10.32 -24.02
C GLU A 59 -16.04 9.79 -23.91
N ALA A 60 -15.58 9.09 -24.94
CA ALA A 60 -14.18 8.75 -25.11
C ALA A 60 -13.50 9.81 -25.97
N TRP A 61 -12.38 10.32 -25.49
CA TRP A 61 -11.51 11.23 -26.24
C TRP A 61 -10.25 10.48 -26.62
N PHE A 62 -10.00 10.36 -27.92
CA PHE A 62 -8.79 9.74 -28.47
C PHE A 62 -7.79 10.85 -28.77
N MET A 63 -6.65 10.79 -28.07
CA MET A 63 -5.65 11.85 -28.08
C MET A 63 -4.45 11.44 -28.92
N GLY A 64 -4.03 12.30 -29.82
CA GLY A 64 -2.81 12.20 -30.59
C GLY A 64 -1.60 12.82 -29.90
N PRO A 65 -0.44 12.89 -30.58
CA PRO A 65 0.76 13.55 -30.09
C PRO A 65 0.49 14.97 -29.58
N GLN A 66 1.27 15.38 -28.55
CA GLN A 66 1.10 16.69 -27.90
C GLN A 66 -0.29 16.93 -27.30
N HIS A 67 -1.00 15.85 -26.95
CA HIS A 67 -2.39 15.85 -26.45
C HIS A 67 -3.39 16.56 -27.37
N THR A 68 -3.16 16.49 -28.69
CA THR A 68 -4.15 16.94 -29.69
C THR A 68 -5.32 15.96 -29.72
N ARG A 69 -6.56 16.48 -29.65
CA ARG A 69 -7.76 15.64 -29.70
C ARG A 69 -8.05 15.23 -31.16
N LEU A 70 -7.85 13.95 -31.48
CA LEU A 70 -8.06 13.39 -32.81
C LEU A 70 -9.55 13.16 -33.09
N ARG A 71 -10.25 12.54 -32.14
CA ARG A 71 -11.68 12.25 -32.25
C ARG A 71 -12.35 12.16 -30.88
N VAL A 72 -13.67 12.37 -30.87
CA VAL A 72 -14.52 12.14 -29.70
C VAL A 72 -15.62 11.16 -30.09
N ARG A 73 -15.95 10.23 -29.22
CA ARG A 73 -17.05 9.28 -29.39
C ARG A 73 -17.93 9.25 -28.15
N LYS A 74 -19.23 9.43 -28.31
CA LYS A 74 -20.19 9.15 -27.24
C LYS A 74 -20.18 7.66 -26.94
N LEU A 75 -20.13 7.32 -25.66
CA LEU A 75 -20.15 5.95 -25.19
C LEU A 75 -21.58 5.53 -24.84
N GLU A 76 -21.94 4.33 -25.21
CA GLU A 76 -23.20 3.72 -24.78
C GLU A 76 -22.96 3.07 -23.40
N GLY A 77 -23.85 3.41 -22.45
CA GLY A 77 -23.77 2.87 -21.09
C GLY A 77 -24.44 1.51 -20.99
N VAL A 78 -23.72 0.48 -20.60
CA VAL A 78 -24.23 -0.88 -20.39
C VAL A 78 -24.44 -1.11 -18.89
N ARG A 79 -25.68 -1.40 -18.51
CA ARG A 79 -26.03 -1.69 -17.11
C ARG A 79 -25.58 -3.10 -16.73
N ARG A 80 -24.91 -3.22 -15.59
CA ARG A 80 -24.43 -4.49 -15.04
C ARG A 80 -25.40 -5.05 -14.00
N ALA A 81 -25.28 -6.34 -13.73
CA ALA A 81 -26.08 -7.03 -12.70
C ALA A 81 -25.83 -6.52 -11.27
N ASP A 82 -24.64 -5.97 -11.00
CA ASP A 82 -24.26 -5.35 -9.73
C ASP A 82 -24.78 -3.91 -9.56
N GLY A 83 -25.56 -3.40 -10.52
CA GLY A 83 -26.12 -2.05 -10.52
C GLY A 83 -25.21 -1.00 -11.17
N GLY A 84 -23.98 -1.33 -11.52
CA GLY A 84 -23.03 -0.45 -12.20
C GLY A 84 -23.48 -0.11 -13.63
N LEU A 85 -23.11 1.09 -14.09
CA LEU A 85 -23.26 1.53 -15.48
C LEU A 85 -21.87 1.63 -16.12
N ALA A 86 -21.56 0.72 -17.04
CA ALA A 86 -20.25 0.59 -17.66
C ALA A 86 -20.16 1.31 -19.00
N PHE A 87 -19.08 2.06 -19.21
CA PHE A 87 -18.73 2.71 -20.46
C PHE A 87 -17.38 2.19 -20.93
N THR A 88 -17.35 1.59 -22.12
CA THR A 88 -16.19 0.86 -22.62
C THR A 88 -15.67 1.42 -23.95
N VAL A 89 -14.36 1.51 -24.05
CA VAL A 89 -13.61 1.68 -25.30
C VAL A 89 -12.96 0.34 -25.62
N ALA A 90 -13.32 -0.27 -26.74
CA ALA A 90 -12.74 -1.52 -27.18
C ALA A 90 -11.28 -1.30 -27.61
N LYS A 91 -10.40 -2.22 -27.30
CA LYS A 91 -8.97 -2.14 -27.64
C LYS A 91 -8.75 -2.09 -29.16
N GLU A 92 -9.64 -2.70 -29.94
CA GLU A 92 -9.63 -2.70 -31.40
C GLU A 92 -9.88 -1.32 -32.01
N GLU A 93 -10.42 -0.37 -31.25
CA GLU A 93 -10.63 1.01 -31.68
C GLU A 93 -9.35 1.87 -31.68
N ILE A 94 -8.28 1.34 -31.10
CA ILE A 94 -7.04 2.08 -30.91
C ILE A 94 -6.19 1.97 -32.18
N THR A 95 -6.12 3.06 -32.90
CA THR A 95 -5.28 3.22 -34.09
C THR A 95 -3.86 3.67 -33.70
N PRO A 96 -2.84 3.44 -34.56
CA PRO A 96 -1.43 3.76 -34.24
C PRO A 96 -1.13 5.23 -33.92
N ASP A 97 -1.97 6.16 -34.32
CA ASP A 97 -1.85 7.59 -34.06
C ASP A 97 -2.42 8.01 -32.68
N VAL A 98 -3.13 7.12 -31.99
CA VAL A 98 -3.66 7.35 -30.65
C VAL A 98 -2.56 7.14 -29.62
N VAL A 99 -2.23 8.18 -28.88
CA VAL A 99 -1.23 8.14 -27.80
C VAL A 99 -1.84 7.97 -26.41
N ASP A 100 -3.06 8.52 -26.20
CA ASP A 100 -3.82 8.39 -24.97
C ASP A 100 -5.30 8.22 -25.26
N VAL A 101 -6.03 7.59 -24.32
CA VAL A 101 -7.50 7.52 -24.32
C VAL A 101 -7.99 8.08 -22.99
N GLU A 102 -8.94 9.01 -23.06
CA GLU A 102 -9.62 9.57 -21.88
C GLU A 102 -11.10 9.23 -21.91
N ILE A 103 -11.69 8.92 -20.74
CA ILE A 103 -13.15 8.75 -20.61
C ILE A 103 -13.66 9.86 -19.69
N HIS A 104 -14.45 10.75 -20.27
CA HIS A 104 -15.08 11.89 -19.62
C HIS A 104 -16.56 11.61 -19.35
N ALA A 105 -17.08 12.01 -18.18
CA ALA A 105 -18.48 11.84 -17.83
C ALA A 105 -19.08 13.15 -17.29
N ASP A 106 -20.34 13.42 -17.66
CA ASP A 106 -21.05 14.63 -17.27
C ASP A 106 -21.26 14.77 -15.75
N VAL A 107 -21.37 13.63 -15.04
CA VAL A 107 -21.50 13.58 -13.57
C VAL A 107 -20.19 13.82 -12.83
N ALA A 108 -19.04 13.71 -13.51
CA ALA A 108 -17.71 13.87 -12.93
C ALA A 108 -17.21 15.33 -13.02
N GLN A 109 -18.12 16.29 -13.00
CA GLN A 109 -17.89 17.72 -13.09
C GLN A 109 -18.48 18.45 -11.89
N ALA A 110 -17.82 19.55 -11.48
CA ALA A 110 -18.28 20.45 -10.43
C ALA A 110 -17.84 21.89 -10.73
N ARG A 111 -18.35 22.82 -9.92
CA ARG A 111 -17.94 24.24 -9.98
C ARG A 111 -17.34 24.67 -8.65
N LYS A 112 -16.48 25.64 -8.70
CA LYS A 112 -15.97 26.31 -7.51
C LYS A 112 -17.16 26.82 -6.67
N GLY A 113 -17.15 26.46 -5.38
CA GLY A 113 -18.19 26.82 -4.44
C GLY A 113 -19.34 25.81 -4.36
N ASP A 114 -19.40 24.78 -5.20
CA ASP A 114 -20.35 23.69 -5.05
C ASP A 114 -20.15 22.99 -3.70
N ALA A 115 -21.24 22.66 -3.04
CA ALA A 115 -21.20 21.86 -1.82
C ALA A 115 -20.83 20.42 -2.16
N GLY A 116 -19.70 19.95 -1.62
CA GLY A 116 -19.19 18.61 -1.87
C GLY A 116 -17.68 18.56 -2.06
N TYR A 117 -17.22 17.51 -2.74
CA TYR A 117 -15.79 17.25 -2.93
C TYR A 117 -15.55 16.19 -4.01
N ALA A 118 -14.34 16.19 -4.57
CA ALA A 118 -13.80 15.06 -5.31
C ALA A 118 -12.99 14.17 -4.34
N LEU A 119 -13.03 12.85 -4.57
CA LEU A 119 -12.38 11.84 -3.75
C LEU A 119 -11.59 10.89 -4.65
N ALA A 120 -10.33 10.70 -4.32
CA ALA A 120 -9.45 9.75 -5.00
C ALA A 120 -8.89 8.71 -4.02
N GLN A 121 -8.30 7.69 -4.58
CA GLN A 121 -7.70 6.55 -3.90
C GLN A 121 -7.28 6.79 -2.43
N ARG A 122 -7.52 5.82 -1.57
CA ARG A 122 -7.10 5.84 -0.16
C ARG A 122 -7.56 7.06 0.64
N GLY A 123 -8.61 7.77 0.15
CA GLY A 123 -9.23 8.86 0.89
C GLY A 123 -8.62 10.25 0.67
N LEU A 124 -8.02 10.53 -0.48
CA LEU A 124 -7.59 11.89 -0.86
C LEU A 124 -8.82 12.73 -1.22
N VAL A 125 -9.08 13.80 -0.45
CA VAL A 125 -10.24 14.68 -0.64
C VAL A 125 -9.80 16.03 -1.18
N PHE A 126 -10.53 16.51 -2.18
CA PHE A 126 -10.34 17.80 -2.86
C PHE A 126 -11.63 18.59 -2.82
N ASP A 127 -11.63 19.71 -2.09
CA ASP A 127 -12.76 20.63 -2.03
C ASP A 127 -12.82 21.51 -3.30
N PHE A 128 -14.01 21.91 -3.70
CA PHE A 128 -14.21 22.76 -4.89
C PHE A 128 -13.96 24.24 -4.57
N ALA A 129 -12.75 24.56 -4.08
CA ALA A 129 -12.41 25.91 -3.58
C ALA A 129 -11.51 26.72 -4.52
N ARG A 130 -10.95 26.09 -5.58
CA ARG A 130 -9.89 26.69 -6.41
C ARG A 130 -10.39 27.06 -7.80
N ASP A 131 -9.84 28.14 -8.36
CA ASP A 131 -10.07 28.49 -9.78
C ASP A 131 -9.20 27.66 -10.71
N GLU A 132 -7.97 27.33 -10.27
CA GLU A 132 -7.01 26.52 -11.03
C GLU A 132 -6.48 25.40 -10.16
N LEU A 133 -6.52 24.19 -10.70
CA LEU A 133 -5.94 22.98 -10.11
C LEU A 133 -5.48 22.07 -11.24
N THR A 134 -4.30 21.51 -11.08
CA THR A 134 -3.85 20.34 -11.82
C THR A 134 -3.35 19.32 -10.81
N TRP A 135 -4.07 18.22 -10.68
CA TRP A 135 -3.63 17.08 -9.91
C TRP A 135 -3.67 15.83 -10.78
N ILE A 136 -2.58 15.10 -10.77
CA ILE A 136 -2.43 13.87 -11.53
C ILE A 136 -1.94 12.79 -10.58
N GLN A 137 -2.73 11.73 -10.47
CA GLN A 137 -2.29 10.48 -9.86
C GLN A 137 -1.75 9.59 -10.95
N HIS A 138 -0.45 9.54 -11.07
CA HIS A 138 0.21 8.66 -12.02
C HIS A 138 -0.06 7.19 -11.69
N ARG A 139 -0.19 6.36 -12.72
CA ARG A 139 -0.48 4.92 -12.65
C ARG A 139 0.39 4.18 -11.63
N GLY A 140 1.67 4.53 -11.47
CA GLY A 140 2.58 3.94 -10.49
C GLY A 140 2.16 4.10 -9.03
N TRP A 141 1.25 5.02 -8.76
CA TRP A 141 0.76 5.37 -7.44
C TRP A 141 -0.75 5.17 -7.30
N LEU A 142 -1.39 4.61 -8.32
CA LEU A 142 -2.82 4.33 -8.32
C LEU A 142 -3.08 2.94 -7.74
N TYR A 143 -3.09 2.83 -6.42
CA TYR A 143 -3.25 1.57 -5.70
C TYR A 143 -4.68 1.03 -5.73
N MET A 144 -5.66 1.91 -5.78
CA MET A 144 -7.09 1.60 -5.87
C MET A 144 -7.65 2.32 -7.09
N PRO A 145 -8.11 1.61 -8.15
CA PRO A 145 -8.51 2.22 -9.42
C PRO A 145 -9.92 2.78 -9.34
N TYR A 146 -10.15 3.74 -8.47
CA TYR A 146 -11.44 4.43 -8.35
C TYR A 146 -11.25 5.93 -8.23
N TYR A 147 -12.31 6.63 -8.56
CA TYR A 147 -12.56 8.01 -8.15
C TYR A 147 -14.03 8.20 -7.79
N ALA A 148 -14.30 9.23 -7.01
CA ALA A 148 -15.65 9.52 -6.61
C ALA A 148 -15.86 11.03 -6.50
N MET A 149 -17.11 11.46 -6.61
CA MET A 149 -17.47 12.87 -6.45
C MET A 149 -18.81 12.99 -5.76
N LYS A 150 -18.90 13.95 -4.84
CA LYS A 150 -20.14 14.44 -4.27
C LYS A 150 -20.33 15.87 -4.72
N THR A 151 -21.45 16.15 -5.36
CA THR A 151 -21.90 17.49 -5.77
C THR A 151 -23.34 17.70 -5.30
N PRO A 152 -23.92 18.90 -5.40
CA PRO A 152 -25.33 19.10 -5.10
C PRO A 152 -26.28 18.25 -5.96
N GLN A 153 -25.84 17.83 -7.17
CA GLN A 153 -26.66 17.12 -8.15
C GLN A 153 -26.41 15.62 -8.17
N HIS A 154 -25.18 15.19 -7.86
CA HIS A 154 -24.75 13.80 -8.05
C HIS A 154 -23.83 13.35 -6.93
N VAL A 155 -23.99 12.09 -6.51
CA VAL A 155 -23.03 11.37 -5.71
C VAL A 155 -22.73 10.04 -6.39
N PHE A 156 -21.48 9.75 -6.68
CA PHE A 156 -21.10 8.51 -7.34
C PHE A 156 -19.73 8.00 -6.90
N LEU A 157 -19.53 6.71 -7.13
CA LEU A 157 -18.23 6.05 -7.19
C LEU A 157 -18.02 5.55 -8.63
N ALA A 158 -16.89 5.82 -9.23
CA ALA A 158 -16.47 5.27 -10.52
C ALA A 158 -15.24 4.39 -10.36
N VAL A 159 -15.22 3.23 -11.00
CA VAL A 159 -14.11 2.28 -10.97
C VAL A 159 -13.57 2.09 -12.37
N MET A 160 -12.25 2.13 -12.52
CA MET A 160 -11.55 1.88 -13.76
C MET A 160 -11.18 0.40 -13.87
N GLU A 161 -11.55 -0.22 -15.00
CA GLU A 161 -11.27 -1.62 -15.31
C GLU A 161 -10.56 -1.73 -16.67
N GLY A 162 -9.83 -2.83 -16.84
CA GLY A 162 -9.01 -3.06 -18.02
C GLY A 162 -7.77 -2.17 -18.10
N MET A 163 -6.71 -2.67 -18.68
CA MET A 163 -5.43 -1.96 -18.73
C MET A 163 -5.09 -1.33 -17.36
N ARG A 164 -5.22 -2.14 -16.29
CA ARG A 164 -5.27 -1.74 -14.88
C ARG A 164 -4.09 -0.87 -14.43
N PHE A 165 -2.94 -1.04 -15.04
CA PHE A 165 -1.70 -0.39 -14.64
C PHE A 165 -1.21 0.66 -15.65
N GLU A 166 -1.98 0.95 -16.66
CA GLU A 166 -1.63 1.85 -17.77
C GLU A 166 -2.43 3.15 -17.77
N HIS A 167 -3.17 3.46 -16.72
CA HIS A 167 -3.93 4.71 -16.66
C HIS A 167 -3.52 5.61 -15.50
N ASP A 168 -3.51 6.91 -15.78
CA ASP A 168 -3.45 7.98 -14.79
C ASP A 168 -4.87 8.42 -14.41
N LEU A 169 -5.04 8.99 -13.22
CA LEU A 169 -6.27 9.67 -12.82
C LEU A 169 -5.99 11.16 -12.69
N LEU A 170 -6.80 11.98 -13.34
CA LEU A 170 -6.64 13.43 -13.38
C LEU A 170 -7.81 14.12 -12.68
N LEU A 171 -7.49 15.15 -11.89
CA LEU A 171 -8.45 16.16 -11.42
C LEU A 171 -7.94 17.54 -11.88
N LEU A 172 -8.72 18.16 -12.74
CA LEU A 172 -8.40 19.48 -13.27
C LEU A 172 -9.45 20.49 -12.82
N ALA A 173 -9.01 21.71 -12.46
CA ALA A 173 -9.89 22.87 -12.40
C ALA A 173 -9.35 23.95 -13.35
N ARG A 174 -10.24 24.54 -14.13
CA ARG A 174 -9.96 25.66 -15.05
C ARG A 174 -11.08 26.71 -14.94
N LYS A 175 -10.72 27.91 -14.52
CA LYS A 175 -11.69 29.00 -14.26
C LYS A 175 -12.84 28.53 -13.34
N GLY A 176 -12.51 27.77 -12.29
CA GLY A 176 -13.45 27.23 -11.33
C GLY A 176 -14.33 26.09 -11.84
N ARG A 177 -14.09 25.54 -13.01
CA ARG A 177 -14.73 24.30 -13.48
C ARG A 177 -13.86 23.11 -13.20
N TYR A 178 -14.35 22.19 -12.40
CA TYR A 178 -13.67 20.95 -12.03
C TYR A 178 -14.12 19.80 -12.93
N GLU A 179 -13.19 18.92 -13.28
CA GLU A 179 -13.45 17.68 -13.96
C GLU A 179 -12.47 16.60 -13.50
N MET A 180 -12.98 15.38 -13.29
CA MET A 180 -12.17 14.22 -12.88
C MET A 180 -12.37 13.07 -13.86
N PHE A 181 -11.26 12.53 -14.38
CA PHE A 181 -11.31 11.50 -15.42
C PHE A 181 -10.03 10.66 -15.47
N PRO A 182 -10.10 9.38 -15.89
CA PRO A 182 -8.94 8.54 -16.17
C PRO A 182 -8.39 8.82 -17.59
N ARG A 183 -7.07 8.64 -17.72
CA ARG A 183 -6.33 8.69 -18.98
C ARG A 183 -5.45 7.45 -19.12
N TRP A 184 -5.78 6.60 -20.08
CA TRP A 184 -4.93 5.46 -20.46
C TRP A 184 -3.80 5.92 -21.37
N ARG A 185 -2.55 5.58 -20.98
CA ARG A 185 -1.31 6.00 -21.61
C ARG A 185 -0.87 4.97 -22.66
N ILE A 186 -1.53 4.98 -23.83
CA ILE A 186 -1.34 3.96 -24.86
C ILE A 186 0.07 3.98 -25.45
N SER A 187 0.62 5.15 -25.72
CA SER A 187 1.97 5.31 -26.27
C SER A 187 3.08 4.70 -25.40
N GLU A 188 2.85 4.63 -24.08
CA GLU A 188 3.85 4.10 -23.16
C GLU A 188 3.83 2.57 -23.05
N ILE A 189 2.84 1.90 -23.64
CA ILE A 189 2.78 0.45 -23.69
C ILE A 189 3.80 -0.10 -24.67
N GLY A 190 4.11 0.64 -25.74
CA GLY A 190 5.01 0.21 -26.83
C GLY A 190 4.49 -1.01 -27.61
N ALA A 191 3.18 -1.30 -27.52
CA ALA A 191 2.46 -2.34 -28.26
C ALA A 191 0.97 -2.02 -28.26
N ALA A 192 0.17 -2.81 -28.98
CA ALA A 192 -1.28 -2.73 -28.95
C ALA A 192 -1.82 -2.98 -27.53
N PRO A 193 -2.93 -2.30 -27.14
CA PRO A 193 -3.63 -2.59 -25.89
C PRO A 193 -4.05 -4.06 -25.82
N TYR A 194 -3.92 -4.67 -24.64
CA TYR A 194 -4.24 -6.08 -24.42
C TYR A 194 -5.62 -6.31 -23.79
N GLU A 195 -6.28 -5.25 -23.32
CA GLU A 195 -7.63 -5.25 -22.75
C GLU A 195 -8.41 -4.01 -23.18
N ASP A 196 -9.74 -4.09 -23.12
CA ASP A 196 -10.63 -2.93 -23.25
C ASP A 196 -10.43 -1.99 -22.06
N MET A 197 -10.81 -0.74 -22.25
CA MET A 197 -10.75 0.31 -21.22
C MET A 197 -12.16 0.67 -20.78
N THR A 198 -12.48 0.47 -19.50
CA THR A 198 -13.84 0.64 -19.00
C THR A 198 -13.87 1.52 -17.75
N VAL A 199 -14.86 2.39 -17.65
CA VAL A 199 -15.24 3.06 -16.40
C VAL A 199 -16.64 2.62 -16.00
N VAL A 200 -16.80 2.14 -14.77
CA VAL A 200 -18.08 1.69 -14.22
C VAL A 200 -18.54 2.67 -13.15
N PHE A 201 -19.69 3.30 -13.37
CA PHE A 201 -20.29 4.25 -12.44
C PHE A 201 -21.32 3.58 -11.54
N TYR A 202 -21.18 3.76 -10.23
CA TYR A 202 -22.16 3.41 -9.20
C TYR A 202 -22.72 4.70 -8.64
N GLN A 203 -23.97 5.04 -9.00
CA GLN A 203 -24.68 6.20 -8.46
C GLN A 203 -25.11 5.91 -7.03
N LEU A 204 -24.95 6.88 -6.14
CA LEU A 204 -25.27 6.79 -4.72
C LEU A 204 -26.37 7.79 -4.35
N PRO A 205 -27.09 7.58 -3.23
CA PRO A 205 -28.07 8.54 -2.71
C PRO A 205 -27.47 9.93 -2.51
N PRO A 206 -28.25 11.01 -2.62
CA PRO A 206 -27.76 12.38 -2.47
C PRO A 206 -27.11 12.67 -1.09
N GLU A 207 -27.59 12.02 -0.03
CA GLU A 207 -27.06 12.10 1.32
C GLU A 207 -25.76 11.32 1.52
N ALA A 208 -25.41 10.40 0.61
CA ALA A 208 -24.20 9.58 0.71
C ALA A 208 -22.94 10.44 0.84
N ASP A 209 -22.00 9.93 1.58
CA ASP A 209 -20.69 10.51 1.81
C ASP A 209 -19.56 9.49 1.51
N TYR A 210 -18.34 9.80 1.90
CA TYR A 210 -17.19 8.91 1.69
C TYR A 210 -17.34 7.54 2.39
N ASN A 211 -18.15 7.41 3.45
CA ASN A 211 -18.45 6.12 4.07
C ASN A 211 -19.24 5.23 3.11
N ALA A 212 -20.28 5.77 2.49
CA ALA A 212 -21.07 5.05 1.49
C ALA A 212 -20.24 4.72 0.23
N MET A 213 -19.37 5.64 -0.20
CA MET A 213 -18.45 5.41 -1.32
C MET A 213 -17.47 4.27 -1.01
N ALA A 214 -16.92 4.20 0.21
CA ALA A 214 -16.03 3.12 0.64
C ALA A 214 -16.74 1.76 0.71
N LYS A 215 -17.98 1.73 1.21
CA LYS A 215 -18.82 0.52 1.21
C LYS A 215 -19.16 0.06 -0.20
N ALA A 216 -19.45 0.97 -1.13
CA ALA A 216 -19.68 0.65 -2.53
C ALA A 216 -18.41 0.03 -3.17
N TYR A 217 -17.24 0.60 -2.89
CA TYR A 217 -15.97 0.05 -3.37
C TYR A 217 -15.67 -1.33 -2.76
N ARG A 218 -15.91 -1.52 -1.47
CA ARG A 218 -15.83 -2.83 -0.81
C ARG A 218 -16.70 -3.87 -1.52
N SER A 219 -17.98 -3.54 -1.74
CA SER A 219 -18.94 -4.43 -2.42
C SER A 219 -18.44 -4.83 -3.80
N TYR A 220 -17.98 -3.85 -4.58
CA TYR A 220 -17.37 -4.08 -5.89
C TYR A 220 -16.18 -5.05 -5.80
N ARG A 221 -15.23 -4.81 -4.89
CA ARG A 221 -14.04 -5.65 -4.77
C ARG A 221 -14.35 -7.08 -4.35
N PHE A 222 -15.27 -7.28 -3.41
CA PHE A 222 -15.72 -8.62 -2.99
C PHE A 222 -16.45 -9.37 -4.10
N ALA A 223 -17.18 -8.66 -4.97
CA ALA A 223 -17.83 -9.26 -6.13
C ALA A 223 -16.82 -9.67 -7.22
N GLN A 224 -15.78 -8.85 -7.45
CA GLN A 224 -14.78 -9.10 -8.48
C GLN A 224 -13.74 -10.16 -8.08
N ASP A 225 -13.42 -10.26 -6.79
CA ASP A 225 -12.41 -11.20 -6.31
C ASP A 225 -12.97 -12.08 -5.17
N PRO A 226 -13.49 -13.28 -5.51
CA PRO A 226 -14.04 -14.21 -4.53
C PRO A 226 -12.98 -14.80 -3.58
N SER A 227 -11.69 -14.51 -3.75
CA SER A 227 -10.65 -14.92 -2.81
C SER A 227 -10.56 -14.00 -1.58
N ILE A 228 -11.11 -12.79 -1.65
CA ILE A 228 -11.12 -11.86 -0.53
C ILE A 228 -11.95 -12.46 0.62
N ARG A 229 -11.33 -12.51 1.81
CA ARG A 229 -11.93 -12.99 3.06
C ARG A 229 -11.61 -12.03 4.19
N THR A 230 -12.51 -11.91 5.15
CA THR A 230 -12.24 -11.14 6.36
C THR A 230 -11.13 -11.81 7.20
N LEU A 231 -10.47 -11.02 8.03
CA LEU A 231 -9.47 -11.52 8.98
C LEU A 231 -10.07 -12.59 9.91
N LYS A 232 -11.32 -12.41 10.39
CA LYS A 232 -12.04 -13.40 11.21
C LYS A 232 -12.23 -14.73 10.49
N GLU A 233 -12.52 -14.72 9.19
CA GLU A 233 -12.61 -15.95 8.39
C GLU A 233 -11.23 -16.59 8.20
N ARG A 234 -10.22 -15.81 7.89
CA ARG A 234 -8.85 -16.28 7.61
C ARG A 234 -8.16 -16.86 8.85
N ILE A 235 -8.43 -16.35 10.03
CA ILE A 235 -7.91 -16.86 11.31
C ILE A 235 -8.33 -18.30 11.56
N ARG A 236 -9.51 -18.75 11.08
CA ARG A 236 -9.99 -20.12 11.27
C ARG A 236 -9.04 -21.17 10.69
N THR A 237 -8.33 -20.83 9.62
CA THR A 237 -7.35 -21.71 8.96
C THR A 237 -5.90 -21.30 9.21
N ARG A 238 -5.66 -20.08 9.70
CA ARG A 238 -4.34 -19.51 9.94
C ARG A 238 -4.29 -18.82 11.32
N PRO A 239 -4.18 -19.59 12.42
CA PRO A 239 -4.25 -19.03 13.79
C PRO A 239 -3.13 -18.03 14.11
N GLN A 240 -1.96 -18.09 13.44
CA GLN A 240 -0.89 -17.13 13.59
C GLN A 240 -1.31 -15.70 13.15
N LEU A 241 -2.34 -15.57 12.30
CA LEU A 241 -2.88 -14.26 11.93
C LEU A 241 -3.58 -13.58 13.12
N ALA A 242 -4.21 -14.36 14.03
CA ALA A 242 -4.75 -13.83 15.28
C ALA A 242 -3.63 -13.29 16.18
N GLN A 243 -2.48 -13.97 16.23
CA GLN A 243 -1.31 -13.49 16.97
C GLN A 243 -0.76 -12.22 16.32
N LEU A 244 -0.63 -12.21 14.99
CA LEU A 244 -0.19 -11.02 14.25
C LEU A 244 -1.08 -9.81 14.57
N ALA A 245 -2.42 -9.98 14.58
CA ALA A 245 -3.38 -8.91 14.86
C ALA A 245 -3.22 -8.27 16.24
N ARG A 246 -2.74 -9.01 17.24
CA ARG A 246 -2.53 -8.49 18.60
C ARG A 246 -1.06 -8.15 18.92
N SER A 247 -0.12 -8.38 18.00
CA SER A 247 1.32 -8.14 18.20
C SER A 247 1.71 -6.68 18.03
N VAL A 248 2.72 -6.24 18.77
CA VAL A 248 3.54 -5.09 18.39
C VAL A 248 4.44 -5.50 17.23
N ALA A 249 4.48 -4.70 16.18
CA ALA A 249 5.38 -4.93 15.06
C ALA A 249 6.76 -4.29 15.33
N ILE A 250 7.82 -5.06 15.13
CA ILE A 250 9.20 -4.58 15.23
C ILE A 250 9.95 -4.96 13.96
N ARG A 251 10.53 -3.98 13.26
CA ARG A 251 11.43 -4.21 12.13
C ARG A 251 12.86 -3.88 12.58
N GLN A 252 13.72 -4.88 12.70
CA GLN A 252 15.10 -4.72 13.16
C GLN A 252 16.06 -4.95 12.01
N SER A 253 16.82 -3.91 11.64
CA SER A 253 17.94 -4.04 10.71
C SER A 253 19.19 -4.52 11.43
N HIS A 254 19.87 -5.53 10.88
CA HIS A 254 21.05 -6.15 11.45
C HIS A 254 22.34 -5.74 10.77
N ALA A 255 22.32 -5.61 9.44
CA ALA A 255 23.44 -5.11 8.65
C ALA A 255 22.97 -4.31 7.43
N GLY A 256 23.82 -3.48 6.88
CA GLY A 256 23.56 -2.71 5.67
C GLY A 256 24.75 -1.86 5.25
N LYS A 257 24.69 -1.33 4.05
CA LYS A 257 25.64 -0.36 3.53
C LYS A 257 25.21 1.06 3.92
N PRO A 258 26.11 2.06 3.86
CA PRO A 258 25.73 3.45 4.07
C PRO A 258 24.59 3.87 3.15
N TRP A 259 23.53 4.42 3.72
CA TRP A 259 22.26 4.68 3.04
C TRP A 259 22.32 5.71 1.92
N LYS A 260 23.16 6.73 2.02
CA LYS A 260 23.32 7.76 0.99
C LYS A 260 24.76 8.23 0.95
N LEU A 261 25.45 7.81 -0.07
CA LEU A 261 26.65 8.46 -0.52
C LEU A 261 26.30 9.56 -1.54
N PRO A 262 27.12 10.61 -1.71
CA PRO A 262 26.89 11.67 -2.70
C PRO A 262 26.70 11.15 -4.12
N ASP A 263 27.34 10.02 -4.46
CA ASP A 263 27.34 9.36 -5.76
C ASP A 263 26.52 8.05 -5.80
N SER A 264 25.61 7.85 -4.86
CA SER A 264 24.83 6.58 -4.76
C SER A 264 23.94 6.29 -5.97
N ASN A 265 23.61 7.30 -6.80
CA ASN A 265 22.82 7.10 -8.02
C ASN A 265 23.69 6.66 -9.22
N ARG A 266 24.52 5.65 -9.01
CA ARG A 266 25.31 4.99 -10.03
C ARG A 266 25.24 3.48 -9.88
N ASP A 267 25.62 2.78 -10.92
CA ASP A 267 25.78 1.33 -10.90
C ASP A 267 27.07 0.98 -10.15
N PHE A 268 26.95 0.26 -9.02
CA PHE A 268 28.10 -0.29 -8.30
C PHE A 268 28.52 -1.63 -8.91
N THR A 269 29.79 -1.95 -8.77
CA THR A 269 30.33 -3.29 -8.99
C THR A 269 30.70 -3.91 -7.65
N ALA A 270 30.98 -5.21 -7.62
CA ALA A 270 31.47 -5.88 -6.43
C ALA A 270 32.81 -5.33 -5.90
N ALA A 271 33.56 -4.59 -6.75
CA ALA A 271 34.86 -4.03 -6.40
C ALA A 271 34.75 -2.61 -5.77
N ASP A 272 33.70 -1.86 -6.07
CA ASP A 272 33.56 -0.46 -5.65
C ASP A 272 32.29 -0.15 -4.87
N GLU A 273 31.50 -1.17 -4.51
CA GLU A 273 30.35 -1.03 -3.64
C GLU A 273 30.78 -0.69 -2.20
N PRO A 274 29.98 0.11 -1.47
CA PRO A 274 30.28 0.40 -0.07
C PRO A 274 30.33 -0.86 0.79
N PRO A 275 31.22 -0.91 1.81
CA PRO A 275 31.30 -2.07 2.72
C PRO A 275 30.03 -2.20 3.57
N VAL A 276 29.65 -3.44 3.85
CA VAL A 276 28.56 -3.74 4.77
C VAL A 276 28.98 -3.46 6.21
N GLN A 277 28.11 -2.80 6.97
CA GLN A 277 28.27 -2.51 8.38
C GLN A 277 27.29 -3.34 9.19
N THR A 278 27.76 -3.96 10.26
CA THR A 278 26.92 -4.63 11.25
C THR A 278 26.38 -3.60 12.25
N TYR A 279 25.06 -3.52 12.39
CA TYR A 279 24.38 -2.61 13.32
C TYR A 279 24.09 -3.28 14.66
N VAL A 280 23.69 -4.56 14.62
CA VAL A 280 23.35 -5.35 15.80
C VAL A 280 23.44 -6.84 15.44
N THR A 281 23.93 -7.67 16.39
CA THR A 281 23.96 -9.12 16.18
C THR A 281 22.61 -9.78 16.44
N TYR A 282 22.40 -10.98 15.91
CA TYR A 282 21.19 -11.77 16.16
C TYR A 282 21.05 -12.14 17.64
N ASP A 283 22.16 -12.49 18.30
CA ASP A 283 22.17 -12.83 19.72
C ASP A 283 21.80 -11.62 20.60
N GLN A 284 22.28 -10.40 20.25
CA GLN A 284 21.86 -9.17 20.94
C GLN A 284 20.36 -8.91 20.78
N THR A 285 19.81 -9.16 19.60
CA THR A 285 18.37 -9.01 19.35
C THR A 285 17.58 -10.03 20.16
N LEU A 286 18.03 -11.28 20.23
CA LEU A 286 17.37 -12.32 21.04
C LEU A 286 17.35 -11.96 22.53
N GLU A 287 18.47 -11.46 23.08
CA GLU A 287 18.52 -10.99 24.47
C GLU A 287 17.54 -9.83 24.73
N ARG A 288 17.39 -8.91 23.79
CA ARG A 288 16.41 -7.81 23.89
C ARG A 288 14.97 -8.33 23.83
N LEU A 289 14.67 -9.35 23.01
CA LEU A 289 13.37 -10.01 22.99
C LEU A 289 13.04 -10.68 24.34
N LYS A 290 14.02 -11.34 24.98
CA LYS A 290 13.87 -11.90 26.33
C LYS A 290 13.51 -10.82 27.36
N LYS A 291 14.18 -9.65 27.30
CA LYS A 291 13.84 -8.51 28.16
C LYS A 291 12.43 -7.98 27.92
N LEU A 292 11.98 -7.88 26.66
CA LEU A 292 10.58 -7.50 26.35
C LEU A 292 9.59 -8.50 26.93
N LYS A 293 9.87 -9.80 26.82
CA LYS A 293 9.02 -10.84 27.39
C LYS A 293 8.95 -10.73 28.92
N ALA A 294 10.08 -10.52 29.57
CA ALA A 294 10.14 -10.30 31.00
C ALA A 294 9.42 -9.01 31.45
N ALA A 295 9.33 -8.00 30.58
CA ALA A 295 8.57 -6.77 30.80
C ALA A 295 7.07 -6.91 30.48
N GLY A 296 6.55 -8.11 30.19
CA GLY A 296 5.13 -8.39 29.96
C GLY A 296 4.63 -8.10 28.55
N VAL A 297 5.50 -7.91 27.56
CA VAL A 297 5.12 -7.81 26.16
C VAL A 297 4.94 -9.23 25.59
N ASP A 298 3.71 -9.71 25.55
CA ASP A 298 3.41 -11.12 25.24
C ASP A 298 3.43 -11.45 23.76
N ASP A 299 3.04 -10.52 22.88
CA ASP A 299 2.97 -10.74 21.44
C ASP A 299 3.81 -9.72 20.67
N VAL A 300 4.84 -10.19 19.98
CA VAL A 300 5.70 -9.43 19.07
C VAL A 300 5.71 -10.11 17.70
N ALA A 301 5.64 -9.31 16.65
CA ALA A 301 5.94 -9.71 15.28
C ALA A 301 7.26 -9.03 14.87
N LEU A 302 8.36 -9.79 14.88
CA LEU A 302 9.68 -9.33 14.51
C LEU A 302 9.94 -9.55 13.03
N CYS A 303 10.21 -8.48 12.28
CA CYS A 303 10.75 -8.54 10.93
C CYS A 303 12.26 -8.32 10.98
N VAL A 304 13.02 -9.34 10.64
CA VAL A 304 14.49 -9.33 10.58
C VAL A 304 14.92 -8.78 9.23
N ALA A 305 15.55 -7.62 9.20
CA ALA A 305 16.03 -6.98 7.97
C ALA A 305 17.58 -6.95 7.96
N GLY A 306 18.16 -6.89 6.77
CA GLY A 306 19.62 -6.86 6.60
C GLY A 306 20.32 -8.16 6.98
N TRP A 307 19.64 -9.29 6.83
CA TRP A 307 20.18 -10.63 7.00
C TRP A 307 20.78 -11.19 5.71
N GLN A 308 20.34 -10.63 4.54
CA GLN A 308 20.73 -11.07 3.21
C GLN A 308 22.15 -10.67 2.87
N ASN A 309 22.68 -11.30 1.82
CA ASN A 309 23.96 -10.95 1.21
C ASN A 309 24.03 -9.44 0.88
N GLY A 310 25.04 -8.76 1.37
CA GLY A 310 25.20 -7.32 1.23
C GLY A 310 24.37 -6.48 2.21
N GLY A 311 23.69 -7.10 3.18
CA GLY A 311 22.86 -6.43 4.18
C GLY A 311 21.52 -5.93 3.61
N TYR A 312 20.91 -4.96 4.29
CA TYR A 312 19.62 -4.39 3.93
C TYR A 312 19.67 -3.74 2.54
N ASP A 313 18.91 -4.30 1.59
CA ASP A 313 18.81 -3.88 0.18
C ASP A 313 20.18 -3.68 -0.53
N GLY A 314 21.19 -4.43 -0.10
CA GLY A 314 22.55 -4.19 -0.56
C GLY A 314 22.94 -4.88 -1.85
N ARG A 315 22.35 -6.05 -2.17
CA ARG A 315 22.63 -6.84 -3.37
C ARG A 315 21.40 -7.57 -3.92
N CYS A 316 20.23 -6.91 -3.87
CA CYS A 316 19.01 -7.51 -4.40
C CYS A 316 19.18 -7.93 -5.87
N PRO A 317 18.55 -9.06 -6.30
CA PRO A 317 17.71 -9.95 -5.51
C PRO A 317 18.46 -11.05 -4.75
N THR A 318 19.80 -11.07 -4.75
CA THR A 318 20.61 -12.13 -4.12
C THR A 318 20.44 -12.13 -2.61
N SER A 319 19.84 -13.19 -2.07
CA SER A 319 19.61 -13.35 -0.65
C SER A 319 20.75 -14.05 0.09
N PHE A 320 21.46 -14.97 -0.57
CA PHE A 320 22.45 -15.84 0.03
C PHE A 320 23.88 -15.58 -0.48
N PRO A 321 24.93 -15.89 0.34
CA PRO A 321 24.87 -16.39 1.73
C PRO A 321 24.28 -15.36 2.70
N VAL A 322 23.83 -15.84 3.88
CA VAL A 322 23.42 -14.98 5.00
C VAL A 322 24.61 -14.12 5.43
N GLU A 323 24.37 -12.84 5.75
CA GLU A 323 25.40 -11.88 6.13
C GLU A 323 26.13 -12.32 7.42
N GLU A 324 27.45 -12.41 7.37
CA GLU A 324 28.27 -12.96 8.45
C GLU A 324 28.38 -12.04 9.67
N GLY A 325 28.46 -10.71 9.44
CA GLY A 325 28.69 -9.75 10.51
C GLY A 325 27.70 -9.83 11.67
N PRO A 326 26.39 -9.99 11.47
CA PRO A 326 25.40 -10.17 12.54
C PRO A 326 25.45 -11.53 13.24
N GLY A 327 26.18 -12.51 12.71
CA GLY A 327 26.33 -13.86 13.28
C GLY A 327 26.05 -15.01 12.30
N GLY A 328 26.01 -14.71 11.01
CA GLY A 328 25.83 -15.69 9.93
C GLY A 328 24.52 -16.49 10.02
N GLU A 329 24.42 -17.54 9.22
CA GLU A 329 23.21 -18.39 9.19
C GLU A 329 22.93 -19.06 10.55
N ALA A 330 23.97 -19.51 11.26
CA ALA A 330 23.80 -20.16 12.56
C ALA A 330 23.20 -19.20 13.61
N GLY A 331 23.66 -17.94 13.65
CA GLY A 331 23.11 -16.92 14.53
C GLY A 331 21.67 -16.57 14.18
N LEU A 332 21.35 -16.45 12.89
CA LEU A 332 19.99 -16.20 12.42
C LEU A 332 19.03 -17.32 12.82
N ARG A 333 19.43 -18.58 12.65
CA ARG A 333 18.63 -19.74 13.08
C ARG A 333 18.34 -19.72 14.58
N ARG A 334 19.36 -19.40 15.42
CA ARG A 334 19.17 -19.22 16.87
C ARG A 334 18.17 -18.11 17.19
N LEU A 335 18.23 -16.96 16.47
CA LEU A 335 17.24 -15.88 16.65
C LEU A 335 15.82 -16.34 16.31
N CYS A 336 15.65 -17.03 15.19
CA CYS A 336 14.35 -17.56 14.77
C CYS A 336 13.79 -18.57 15.79
N GLU A 337 14.61 -19.51 16.24
CA GLU A 337 14.24 -20.53 17.22
C GLU A 337 13.95 -19.92 18.59
N GLY A 338 14.87 -19.10 19.11
CA GLY A 338 14.73 -18.44 20.40
C GLY A 338 13.54 -17.48 20.46
N GLY A 339 13.30 -16.71 19.39
CA GLY A 339 12.14 -15.83 19.30
C GLY A 339 10.81 -16.62 19.33
N ARG A 340 10.73 -17.72 18.60
CA ARG A 340 9.56 -18.63 18.65
C ARG A 340 9.39 -19.30 20.01
N ALA A 341 10.47 -19.67 20.67
CA ALA A 341 10.41 -20.25 22.04
C ALA A 341 9.86 -19.22 23.06
N LEU A 342 10.05 -17.92 22.82
CA LEU A 342 9.39 -16.83 23.58
C LEU A 342 7.90 -16.65 23.24
N GLY A 343 7.38 -17.36 22.23
CA GLY A 343 6.02 -17.21 21.72
C GLY A 343 5.85 -16.06 20.73
N TYR A 344 6.91 -15.57 20.12
CA TYR A 344 6.88 -14.46 19.15
C TYR A 344 6.86 -14.94 17.70
N LEU A 345 6.30 -14.13 16.80
CA LEU A 345 6.45 -14.31 15.35
C LEU A 345 7.81 -13.74 14.93
N VAL A 346 8.56 -14.48 14.13
CA VAL A 346 9.86 -14.05 13.59
C VAL A 346 9.88 -14.27 12.09
N ASP A 347 9.90 -13.19 11.34
CA ASP A 347 9.89 -13.17 9.89
C ASP A 347 11.11 -12.48 9.31
N GLY A 348 11.38 -12.74 8.03
CA GLY A 348 12.43 -12.10 7.26
C GLY A 348 11.92 -11.00 6.35
N HIS A 349 12.76 -9.99 6.17
CA HIS A 349 12.64 -9.01 5.09
C HIS A 349 13.24 -9.58 3.81
N SER A 350 12.60 -9.38 2.67
CA SER A 350 13.12 -9.63 1.33
C SER A 350 12.81 -8.44 0.41
N ASN A 351 13.52 -8.33 -0.70
CA ASN A 351 13.20 -7.39 -1.77
C ASN A 351 13.35 -8.11 -3.13
N TYR A 352 12.24 -8.21 -3.86
CA TYR A 352 12.15 -8.77 -5.22
C TYR A 352 11.55 -7.75 -6.20
N THR A 353 11.69 -6.47 -5.92
CA THR A 353 11.30 -5.38 -6.81
C THR A 353 12.50 -4.75 -7.48
N ASP A 354 13.61 -4.67 -6.77
CA ASP A 354 14.84 -4.07 -7.24
C ASP A 354 15.89 -5.12 -7.60
N CYS A 355 16.75 -4.80 -8.55
CA CYS A 355 17.98 -5.52 -8.80
C CYS A 355 19.14 -4.53 -9.03
N PHE A 356 20.32 -4.92 -8.55
CA PHE A 356 21.51 -4.07 -8.58
C PHE A 356 22.63 -4.71 -9.38
N THR A 357 23.45 -3.87 -10.01
CA THR A 357 24.59 -4.32 -10.83
C THR A 357 25.68 -5.01 -10.01
N CYS A 358 25.78 -4.73 -8.70
CA CYS A 358 26.67 -5.42 -7.77
C CYS A 358 26.14 -6.78 -7.27
N SER A 359 24.88 -7.14 -7.62
CA SER A 359 24.33 -8.45 -7.29
C SER A 359 25.01 -9.56 -8.09
N PRO A 360 25.40 -10.71 -7.47
CA PRO A 360 25.85 -11.89 -8.20
C PRO A 360 24.87 -12.39 -9.26
N ASP A 361 23.56 -12.17 -9.06
CA ASP A 361 22.50 -12.59 -10.00
C ASP A 361 22.25 -11.59 -11.13
N TRP A 362 22.96 -10.47 -11.19
CA TRP A 362 22.75 -9.43 -12.20
C TRP A 362 22.92 -9.92 -13.65
N ARG A 363 23.91 -10.77 -13.93
CA ARG A 363 24.16 -11.42 -15.23
C ARG A 363 24.04 -10.47 -16.43
N GLY A 364 24.63 -9.27 -16.34
CA GLY A 364 24.58 -8.27 -17.42
C GLY A 364 23.19 -7.68 -17.67
N GLY A 365 22.31 -7.66 -16.67
CA GLY A 365 20.95 -7.12 -16.78
C GLY A 365 19.92 -8.10 -17.32
N GLU A 366 20.24 -9.38 -17.36
CA GLU A 366 19.31 -10.41 -17.81
C GLU A 366 18.03 -10.47 -17.01
N ILE A 367 18.13 -10.23 -15.68
CA ILE A 367 17.00 -10.29 -14.76
C ILE A 367 16.16 -9.00 -14.72
N ALA A 368 16.62 -7.92 -15.36
CA ALA A 368 15.95 -6.62 -15.28
C ALA A 368 14.88 -6.43 -16.35
N CYS A 369 13.83 -5.70 -16.02
CA CYS A 369 12.82 -5.26 -16.98
C CYS A 369 13.39 -4.28 -18.00
N LYS A 370 13.09 -4.51 -19.28
CA LYS A 370 13.47 -3.63 -20.40
C LYS A 370 12.28 -2.91 -20.99
N LYS A 371 12.52 -1.66 -21.36
CA LYS A 371 11.59 -0.84 -22.14
C LYS A 371 11.58 -1.30 -23.61
N PRO A 372 10.62 -0.80 -24.43
CA PRO A 372 10.58 -1.13 -25.87
C PRO A 372 11.85 -0.75 -26.63
N ASP A 373 12.59 0.28 -26.18
CA ASP A 373 13.86 0.71 -26.77
C ASP A 373 15.08 -0.11 -26.29
N GLY A 374 14.85 -1.13 -25.46
CA GLY A 374 15.90 -1.98 -24.89
C GLY A 374 16.57 -1.40 -23.63
N SER A 375 16.32 -0.14 -23.25
CA SER A 375 16.85 0.45 -22.03
C SER A 375 16.19 -0.14 -20.78
N LEU A 376 16.90 -0.11 -19.64
CA LEU A 376 16.38 -0.63 -18.38
C LEU A 376 15.42 0.35 -17.72
N TYR A 377 14.41 -0.18 -17.04
CA TYR A 377 13.66 0.61 -16.06
C TYR A 377 14.52 0.81 -14.81
N THR A 378 14.41 2.00 -14.21
CA THR A 378 15.14 2.37 -12.99
C THR A 378 14.20 2.89 -11.93
N ASN A 379 14.54 2.65 -10.65
CA ASN A 379 13.70 2.92 -9.49
C ASN A 379 14.39 3.81 -8.43
N GLY A 380 15.28 4.66 -8.80
CA GLY A 380 16.03 5.48 -7.83
C GLY A 380 17.36 4.83 -7.43
N ALA A 381 17.82 5.13 -6.22
CA ALA A 381 19.11 4.64 -5.73
C ALA A 381 19.01 4.29 -4.23
N TRP A 382 19.51 3.12 -3.87
CA TRP A 382 19.47 2.57 -2.51
C TRP A 382 20.85 2.08 -2.09
N SER A 383 20.90 1.20 -1.07
CA SER A 383 22.14 0.63 -0.54
C SER A 383 23.00 -0.11 -1.58
N GLY A 384 22.37 -0.69 -2.61
CA GLY A 384 23.06 -1.38 -3.71
C GLY A 384 23.47 -0.47 -4.88
N GLY A 385 23.25 0.84 -4.78
CA GLY A 385 23.47 1.80 -5.88
C GLY A 385 22.20 2.10 -6.65
N LYS A 386 22.31 2.37 -7.95
CA LYS A 386 21.18 2.58 -8.83
C LYS A 386 20.33 1.32 -8.91
N ALA A 387 19.05 1.45 -8.55
CA ALA A 387 18.10 0.36 -8.58
C ALA A 387 17.49 0.20 -9.98
N HIS A 388 17.52 -1.02 -10.51
CA HIS A 388 16.81 -1.42 -11.71
C HIS A 388 15.62 -2.30 -11.32
N ASN A 389 14.55 -2.28 -12.13
CA ASN A 389 13.37 -3.08 -11.82
C ASN A 389 13.56 -4.53 -12.24
N LEU A 390 13.39 -5.44 -11.30
CA LEU A 390 13.44 -6.88 -11.54
C LEU A 390 12.28 -7.31 -12.47
N CYS A 391 12.56 -8.15 -13.48
CA CYS A 391 11.52 -8.83 -14.24
C CYS A 391 10.95 -9.98 -13.41
N LEU A 392 9.82 -9.73 -12.74
CA LEU A 392 9.27 -10.66 -11.77
C LEU A 392 8.82 -11.99 -12.39
N LYS A 393 8.31 -11.96 -13.64
CA LYS A 393 7.98 -13.18 -14.38
C LYS A 393 9.22 -14.05 -14.60
N HIS A 394 10.30 -13.46 -15.08
CA HIS A 394 11.56 -14.19 -15.27
C HIS A 394 12.13 -14.70 -13.95
N ALA A 395 12.11 -13.89 -12.90
CA ALA A 395 12.55 -14.32 -11.57
C ALA A 395 11.72 -15.50 -11.04
N TRP A 396 10.41 -15.46 -11.21
CA TRP A 396 9.50 -16.56 -10.81
C TRP A 396 9.80 -17.86 -11.56
N GLU A 397 10.06 -17.77 -12.86
CA GLU A 397 10.34 -18.93 -13.72
C GLU A 397 11.73 -19.54 -13.47
N THR A 398 12.67 -18.79 -12.86
CA THR A 398 14.07 -19.21 -12.79
C THR A 398 14.59 -19.45 -11.37
N PHE A 399 14.36 -18.57 -10.39
CA PHE A 399 15.01 -18.68 -9.08
C PHE A 399 14.12 -18.35 -7.86
N LEU A 400 13.16 -17.44 -8.00
CA LEU A 400 12.43 -16.87 -6.85
C LEU A 400 11.69 -17.92 -6.00
N PRO A 401 10.99 -18.94 -6.56
CA PRO A 401 10.37 -19.98 -5.75
C PRO A 401 11.37 -20.77 -4.90
N GLY A 402 12.53 -21.10 -5.44
CA GLY A 402 13.60 -21.79 -4.74
C GLY A 402 14.25 -20.94 -3.65
N ASP A 403 14.39 -19.64 -3.89
CA ASP A 403 14.87 -18.68 -2.90
C ASP A 403 13.91 -18.62 -1.68
N LEU A 404 12.61 -18.48 -1.92
CA LEU A 404 11.62 -18.47 -0.84
C LEU A 404 11.65 -19.75 -0.01
N GLU A 405 11.86 -20.92 -0.64
CA GLU A 405 12.02 -22.20 0.06
C GLU A 405 13.27 -22.21 0.96
N ARG A 406 14.41 -21.76 0.44
CA ARG A 406 15.66 -21.64 1.22
C ARG A 406 15.50 -20.67 2.37
N ILE A 407 14.84 -19.52 2.15
CA ILE A 407 14.55 -18.53 3.20
C ILE A 407 13.67 -19.16 4.31
N ALA A 408 12.65 -19.92 3.94
CA ALA A 408 11.80 -20.62 4.92
C ALA A 408 12.58 -21.66 5.74
N GLN A 409 13.61 -22.29 5.18
CA GLN A 409 14.48 -23.23 5.85
C GLN A 409 15.37 -22.57 6.93
N LEU A 410 15.58 -21.23 6.89
CA LEU A 410 16.26 -20.49 7.96
C LEU A 410 15.46 -20.47 9.27
N GLY A 411 14.18 -20.81 9.22
CA GLY A 411 13.31 -20.89 10.39
C GLY A 411 12.32 -19.74 10.52
N PHE A 412 12.26 -18.82 9.58
CA PHE A 412 11.24 -17.76 9.55
C PHE A 412 9.83 -18.33 9.52
N ARG A 413 8.93 -17.77 10.35
CA ARG A 413 7.50 -18.13 10.45
C ARG A 413 6.69 -16.93 10.94
N GLY A 414 5.54 -16.67 10.29
CA GLY A 414 4.58 -15.63 10.68
C GLY A 414 4.02 -14.88 9.49
N CYS A 415 4.61 -13.74 9.10
CA CYS A 415 4.12 -12.88 8.04
C CYS A 415 5.29 -12.30 7.21
N HIS A 416 5.78 -13.09 6.26
CA HIS A 416 6.97 -12.72 5.49
C HIS A 416 6.81 -11.37 4.80
N TYR A 417 7.78 -10.49 5.03
CA TYR A 417 7.74 -9.13 4.50
C TYR A 417 8.58 -9.03 3.23
N ILE A 418 7.92 -8.67 2.12
CA ILE A 418 8.63 -8.31 0.89
C ILE A 418 8.49 -6.80 0.68
N ASP A 419 9.62 -6.11 0.70
CA ASP A 419 9.70 -4.66 0.65
C ASP A 419 9.10 -4.11 -0.64
N VAL A 420 8.32 -3.04 -0.52
CA VAL A 420 7.61 -2.32 -1.58
C VAL A 420 6.87 -3.19 -2.61
N PHE A 421 6.72 -4.49 -2.36
CA PHE A 421 6.18 -5.45 -3.32
C PHE A 421 4.72 -5.21 -3.71
N THR A 422 3.92 -4.60 -2.85
CA THR A 422 2.55 -4.16 -3.13
C THR A 422 2.45 -2.64 -3.32
N ALA A 423 3.59 -1.95 -3.31
CA ALA A 423 3.69 -0.52 -3.54
C ALA A 423 4.13 -0.19 -4.97
N VAL A 424 4.89 -1.10 -5.56
CA VAL A 424 5.54 -0.93 -6.85
C VAL A 424 4.66 -1.48 -7.99
N GLN A 425 4.28 -0.65 -9.04
CA GLN A 425 3.44 -1.08 -10.18
C GLN A 425 4.08 -2.18 -11.03
N PRO A 426 3.30 -2.97 -11.78
CA PRO A 426 3.79 -3.81 -12.86
C PRO A 426 4.57 -3.04 -13.92
N TYR A 427 5.80 -3.44 -14.20
CA TYR A 427 6.50 -2.98 -15.39
C TYR A 427 6.37 -4.01 -16.51
N ARG A 428 5.97 -3.57 -17.67
CA ARG A 428 6.12 -4.37 -18.87
C ARG A 428 7.59 -4.70 -19.07
N CYS A 429 7.91 -5.93 -19.47
CA CYS A 429 9.23 -6.28 -19.92
C CYS A 429 9.22 -6.53 -21.43
N SER A 430 10.04 -5.79 -22.16
CA SER A 430 10.20 -5.94 -23.62
C SER A 430 11.47 -6.74 -24.00
N ASP A 431 12.14 -7.39 -23.03
CA ASP A 431 13.23 -8.31 -23.35
C ASP A 431 12.68 -9.50 -24.15
N PRO A 432 13.18 -9.77 -25.37
CA PRO A 432 12.65 -10.86 -26.20
C PRO A 432 12.85 -12.26 -25.58
N ARG A 433 13.76 -12.41 -24.61
CA ARG A 433 14.00 -13.69 -23.91
C ARG A 433 12.93 -13.98 -22.85
N HIS A 434 12.34 -12.94 -22.25
CA HIS A 434 11.30 -13.05 -21.22
C HIS A 434 10.31 -11.89 -21.30
N PRO A 435 9.59 -11.74 -22.43
CA PRO A 435 8.60 -10.68 -22.56
C PRO A 435 7.47 -10.87 -21.55
N ALA A 436 6.98 -9.76 -21.00
CA ALA A 436 5.90 -9.78 -20.05
C ALA A 436 5.06 -8.50 -20.12
N THR A 437 3.75 -8.66 -20.16
CA THR A 437 2.80 -7.59 -19.91
C THR A 437 2.78 -7.24 -18.43
N THR A 438 2.30 -6.05 -18.06
CA THR A 438 2.05 -5.67 -16.68
C THR A 438 1.09 -6.65 -15.99
N LYS A 439 0.08 -7.16 -16.70
CA LYS A 439 -0.88 -8.15 -16.21
C LYS A 439 -0.22 -9.49 -15.86
N GLU A 440 0.68 -10.00 -16.66
CA GLU A 440 1.46 -11.22 -16.37
C GLU A 440 2.38 -11.02 -15.17
N GLN A 441 3.09 -9.93 -15.11
CA GLN A 441 3.94 -9.57 -14.00
C GLN A 441 3.11 -9.46 -12.70
N ALA A 442 1.89 -8.78 -12.71
CA ALA A 442 0.94 -8.71 -11.63
C ALA A 442 0.38 -10.09 -11.22
N ALA A 443 0.35 -11.23 -12.08
CA ALA A 443 0.02 -12.61 -11.74
C ALA A 443 1.12 -13.28 -10.90
N VAL A 444 2.35 -12.92 -11.09
CA VAL A 444 3.44 -13.44 -10.28
C VAL A 444 3.38 -12.91 -8.85
N GLN A 445 2.98 -11.63 -8.59
CA GLN A 445 2.83 -11.18 -7.19
C GLN A 445 1.79 -12.00 -6.43
N LEU A 446 0.66 -12.33 -7.06
CA LEU A 446 -0.32 -13.23 -6.44
C LEU A 446 0.28 -14.61 -6.17
N ALA A 447 1.07 -15.14 -7.10
CA ALA A 447 1.75 -16.43 -6.92
C ALA A 447 2.78 -16.37 -5.78
N VAL A 448 3.59 -15.31 -5.70
CA VAL A 448 4.55 -15.07 -4.63
C VAL A 448 3.84 -14.94 -3.28
N ALA A 449 2.77 -14.14 -3.18
CA ALA A 449 2.01 -13.98 -1.94
C ALA A 449 1.42 -15.32 -1.47
N LYS A 450 0.84 -16.12 -2.37
CA LYS A 450 0.36 -17.49 -2.08
C LYS A 450 1.50 -18.41 -1.62
N ARG A 451 2.68 -18.30 -2.23
CA ARG A 451 3.86 -19.06 -1.82
C ARG A 451 4.32 -18.67 -0.43
N CYS A 452 4.33 -17.38 -0.10
CA CYS A 452 4.63 -16.90 1.25
C CYS A 452 3.65 -17.45 2.29
N HIS A 453 2.35 -17.52 1.99
CA HIS A 453 1.40 -18.18 2.88
C HIS A 453 1.73 -19.65 3.14
N ALA A 454 2.09 -20.39 2.10
CA ALA A 454 2.41 -21.81 2.21
C ALA A 454 3.71 -22.06 3.01
N LEU A 455 4.71 -21.21 2.85
CA LEU A 455 6.04 -21.39 3.43
C LEU A 455 6.18 -20.77 4.83
N PHE A 456 5.65 -19.57 5.02
CA PHE A 456 5.85 -18.76 6.23
C PHE A 456 4.59 -18.67 7.09
N GLY A 457 3.40 -18.84 6.50
CA GLY A 457 2.10 -18.69 7.14
C GLY A 457 1.41 -17.35 6.86
N GLY A 458 2.07 -16.38 6.26
CA GLY A 458 1.50 -15.08 5.92
C GLY A 458 2.39 -14.26 4.99
N PHE A 459 1.82 -13.15 4.49
CA PHE A 459 2.48 -12.21 3.59
C PHE A 459 2.20 -10.76 3.97
N SER A 460 3.23 -9.94 3.99
CA SER A 460 3.14 -8.50 4.27
C SER A 460 4.00 -7.68 3.31
N SER A 461 3.63 -6.42 3.14
CA SER A 461 4.34 -5.45 2.30
C SER A 461 3.92 -4.01 2.62
N GLU A 462 3.93 -3.11 1.64
CA GLU A 462 3.64 -1.68 1.78
C GLU A 462 2.56 -1.21 0.80
N CYS A 463 1.83 -0.16 1.13
CA CYS A 463 0.88 0.61 0.31
C CYS A 463 -0.36 -0.13 -0.20
N CYS A 464 -0.34 -1.41 -0.47
CA CYS A 464 -1.43 -2.27 -0.93
C CYS A 464 -2.08 -1.89 -2.26
N MET A 465 -1.53 -2.36 -3.36
CA MET A 465 -2.32 -2.45 -4.60
C MET A 465 -3.45 -3.46 -4.41
N ASP A 466 -4.67 -3.02 -4.66
CA ASP A 466 -5.91 -3.71 -4.26
C ASP A 466 -6.15 -5.08 -4.92
N HIS A 467 -5.45 -5.40 -6.02
CA HIS A 467 -5.51 -6.74 -6.61
C HIS A 467 -4.92 -7.83 -5.72
N LEU A 468 -4.19 -7.45 -4.68
CA LEU A 468 -3.56 -8.36 -3.71
C LEU A 468 -4.34 -8.51 -2.40
N LEU A 469 -5.49 -7.83 -2.23
CA LEU A 469 -6.28 -7.83 -0.99
C LEU A 469 -6.59 -9.21 -0.44
N GLY A 470 -6.88 -10.19 -1.29
CA GLY A 470 -7.16 -11.58 -0.87
C GLY A 470 -5.93 -12.33 -0.34
N GLN A 471 -4.73 -11.80 -0.52
CA GLN A 471 -3.47 -12.47 -0.21
C GLN A 471 -2.58 -11.72 0.79
N VAL A 472 -2.87 -10.46 1.09
CA VAL A 472 -2.09 -9.67 2.05
C VAL A 472 -2.64 -9.82 3.46
N ASP A 473 -1.77 -9.96 4.45
CA ASP A 473 -2.14 -10.04 5.87
C ASP A 473 -1.89 -8.73 6.61
N TYR A 474 -0.78 -8.05 6.29
CA TYR A 474 -0.43 -6.78 6.92
C TYR A 474 0.23 -5.83 5.92
N ILE A 475 -0.19 -4.57 5.97
CA ILE A 475 0.32 -3.49 5.11
C ILE A 475 0.77 -2.29 5.93
N ASN A 476 1.99 -1.84 5.65
CA ASN A 476 2.48 -0.54 6.09
C ASN A 476 2.09 0.56 5.09
N TYR A 477 1.91 1.79 5.59
CA TYR A 477 1.84 3.03 4.77
C TYR A 477 0.71 3.08 3.75
N VAL A 478 -0.47 2.61 4.11
CA VAL A 478 -1.64 2.64 3.22
C VAL A 478 -1.91 4.05 2.68
N CYS A 479 -1.74 5.10 3.50
CA CYS A 479 -1.96 6.49 3.11
C CYS A 479 -0.70 7.36 3.20
N ALA A 480 0.41 6.94 2.59
CA ALA A 480 1.68 7.68 2.54
C ALA A 480 1.57 9.17 2.12
N PRO A 481 0.60 9.62 1.26
CA PRO A 481 0.42 11.04 0.92
C PRO A 481 0.16 11.97 2.11
N MET A 482 -0.39 11.50 3.23
CA MET A 482 -0.61 12.33 4.45
C MET A 482 0.67 13.02 4.90
N ARG A 483 1.77 12.27 4.91
CA ARG A 483 3.07 12.80 5.29
C ARG A 483 3.61 13.80 4.27
N GLY A 484 3.42 13.52 2.98
CA GLY A 484 3.81 14.44 1.91
C GLY A 484 3.13 15.80 2.06
N LYS A 485 1.83 15.82 2.41
CA LYS A 485 1.09 17.05 2.71
C LYS A 485 1.71 17.78 3.89
N ARG A 486 1.88 17.12 5.05
CA ARG A 486 2.49 17.75 6.25
C ARG A 486 3.89 18.33 5.95
N GLN A 487 4.71 17.62 5.20
CA GLN A 487 6.05 18.09 4.83
C GLN A 487 6.03 19.27 3.84
N ALA A 488 5.06 19.29 2.93
CA ALA A 488 4.88 20.42 2.00
C ALA A 488 4.45 21.67 2.76
N GLU A 489 3.45 21.55 3.64
CA GLU A 489 2.93 22.63 4.47
C GLU A 489 3.98 23.19 5.44
N ALA A 490 4.78 22.33 6.07
CA ALA A 490 5.91 22.73 6.91
C ALA A 490 6.99 23.52 6.16
N LYS A 491 7.01 23.42 4.81
CA LYS A 491 7.89 24.22 3.92
C LYS A 491 7.15 25.38 3.25
N GLY A 492 5.97 25.76 3.74
CA GLY A 492 5.15 26.83 3.19
C GLY A 492 4.54 26.54 1.81
N ARG A 493 4.54 25.28 1.35
CA ARG A 493 3.93 24.88 0.07
C ARG A 493 2.48 24.43 0.29
N LYS A 494 1.56 24.90 -0.54
CA LYS A 494 0.18 24.43 -0.52
C LYS A 494 0.09 23.02 -1.13
N SER A 495 -0.61 22.13 -0.45
CA SER A 495 -0.99 20.84 -1.01
C SER A 495 -2.17 21.00 -1.98
N ALA A 496 -2.22 20.15 -3.01
CA ALA A 496 -3.42 20.01 -3.83
C ALA A 496 -4.53 19.29 -3.04
N VAL A 497 -4.18 18.34 -2.15
CA VAL A 497 -5.11 17.59 -1.31
C VAL A 497 -5.52 18.45 -0.10
N ASP A 498 -6.83 18.63 0.09
CA ASP A 498 -7.35 19.44 1.20
C ASP A 498 -7.35 18.66 2.52
N ARG A 499 -7.87 17.44 2.53
CA ARG A 499 -7.92 16.57 3.70
C ARG A 499 -7.84 15.09 3.33
N PHE A 500 -7.73 14.23 4.34
CA PHE A 500 -7.73 12.78 4.21
C PHE A 500 -8.90 12.18 5.01
N VAL A 501 -9.43 11.07 4.52
CA VAL A 501 -10.41 10.23 5.22
C VAL A 501 -9.96 8.77 5.17
N PRO A 502 -10.31 7.92 6.15
CA PRO A 502 -9.86 6.53 6.22
C PRO A 502 -10.61 5.62 5.23
N PHE A 503 -10.53 5.96 3.94
CA PHE A 503 -11.29 5.23 2.90
C PHE A 503 -10.87 3.77 2.77
N PHE A 504 -9.56 3.49 2.85
CA PHE A 504 -9.05 2.13 2.79
C PHE A 504 -9.53 1.32 4.00
N GLU A 505 -9.47 1.91 5.18
CA GLU A 505 -9.88 1.27 6.44
C GLU A 505 -11.40 1.07 6.48
N LEU A 506 -12.20 2.03 6.02
CA LEU A 506 -13.65 1.88 5.87
C LEU A 506 -14.03 0.76 4.90
N ALA A 507 -13.19 0.51 3.89
CA ALA A 507 -13.43 -0.57 2.93
C ALA A 507 -12.87 -1.92 3.42
N PHE A 508 -11.72 -1.95 4.11
CA PHE A 508 -10.91 -3.17 4.26
C PHE A 508 -10.27 -3.36 5.64
N HIS A 509 -10.66 -2.64 6.69
CA HIS A 509 -10.06 -2.78 8.02
C HIS A 509 -10.15 -4.21 8.58
N ASP A 510 -11.25 -4.89 8.32
CA ASP A 510 -11.47 -6.29 8.69
C ASP A 510 -10.93 -7.32 7.68
N VAL A 511 -10.28 -6.85 6.61
CA VAL A 511 -9.70 -7.69 5.55
C VAL A 511 -8.17 -7.73 5.64
N VAL A 512 -7.54 -6.60 5.92
CA VAL A 512 -6.08 -6.45 5.98
C VAL A 512 -5.70 -5.62 7.20
N LEU A 513 -4.79 -6.14 8.01
CA LEU A 513 -4.16 -5.33 9.07
C LEU A 513 -3.34 -4.22 8.42
N SER A 514 -3.54 -2.97 8.81
CA SER A 514 -2.90 -1.83 8.13
C SER A 514 -2.41 -0.74 9.08
N ASN A 515 -1.45 0.04 8.62
CA ASN A 515 -1.05 1.31 9.21
C ASN A 515 -1.16 2.42 8.16
N PRO A 516 -1.71 3.60 8.50
CA PRO A 516 -2.05 4.63 7.51
C PRO A 516 -0.83 5.30 6.88
N ASP A 517 0.20 5.61 7.67
CA ASP A 517 1.41 6.33 7.21
C ASP A 517 2.66 5.69 7.80
N LYS A 518 3.83 6.17 7.39
CA LYS A 518 5.12 5.78 7.95
C LYS A 518 5.28 6.31 9.39
N ILE A 519 4.46 5.78 10.26
CA ILE A 519 4.39 6.18 11.65
C ILE A 519 5.07 5.09 12.48
N THR A 520 6.33 5.34 12.84
CA THR A 520 7.02 4.47 13.81
C THR A 520 6.95 5.09 15.20
N GLN A 521 6.76 4.27 16.21
CA GLN A 521 6.58 4.72 17.59
C GLN A 521 7.85 5.38 18.19
N GLU A 522 9.02 5.24 17.54
CA GLU A 522 10.24 5.94 17.96
C GLU A 522 10.21 7.45 17.72
N VAL A 523 9.38 7.91 16.79
CA VAL A 523 9.36 9.31 16.33
C VAL A 523 7.97 9.93 16.33
N LEU A 524 7.00 9.25 16.95
CA LEU A 524 5.63 9.73 17.00
C LEU A 524 5.50 11.02 17.81
N SER A 525 4.91 12.02 17.16
CA SER A 525 4.23 13.09 17.87
C SER A 525 2.91 12.56 18.49
N PRO A 526 2.34 13.24 19.49
CA PRO A 526 0.99 12.91 19.96
C PRO A 526 -0.05 12.88 18.82
N GLU A 527 0.05 13.78 17.84
CA GLU A 527 -0.81 13.82 16.66
C GLU A 527 -0.67 12.59 15.78
N ASP A 528 0.55 12.13 15.54
CA ASP A 528 0.80 10.93 14.74
C ASP A 528 0.24 9.69 15.43
N ASN A 529 0.36 9.59 16.75
CA ASN A 529 -0.24 8.49 17.52
C ASN A 529 -1.77 8.51 17.43
N LEU A 530 -2.41 9.69 17.54
CA LEU A 530 -3.87 9.81 17.40
C LEU A 530 -4.34 9.47 15.98
N THR A 531 -3.58 9.84 14.95
CA THR A 531 -3.86 9.44 13.58
C THR A 531 -3.77 7.91 13.42
N LEU A 532 -2.75 7.28 14.02
CA LEU A 532 -2.64 5.82 14.03
C LEU A 532 -3.88 5.16 14.68
N VAL A 533 -4.32 5.70 15.81
CA VAL A 533 -5.51 5.21 16.55
C VAL A 533 -6.79 5.41 15.74
N GLU A 534 -7.00 6.60 15.15
CA GLU A 534 -8.16 6.93 14.31
C GLU A 534 -8.32 5.98 13.12
N TYR A 535 -7.21 5.63 12.48
CA TYR A 535 -7.18 4.74 11.31
C TYR A 535 -7.10 3.24 11.68
N GLY A 536 -7.26 2.90 12.97
CA GLY A 536 -7.23 1.52 13.43
C GLY A 536 -5.87 0.83 13.30
N GLY A 537 -4.80 1.61 13.21
CA GLY A 537 -3.44 1.10 13.07
C GLY A 537 -2.88 0.46 14.34
N ARG A 538 -1.69 -0.09 14.24
CA ARG A 538 -1.00 -0.86 15.30
C ARG A 538 0.38 -0.30 15.59
N PRO A 539 0.91 -0.52 16.82
CA PRO A 539 2.25 -0.08 17.16
C PRO A 539 3.32 -0.74 16.26
N ILE A 540 4.20 0.07 15.70
CA ILE A 540 5.35 -0.39 14.92
C ILE A 540 6.62 0.36 15.32
N PHE A 541 7.73 -0.38 15.46
CA PHE A 541 9.05 0.14 15.76
C PHE A 541 10.06 -0.33 14.72
N TYR A 542 10.96 0.54 14.29
CA TYR A 542 12.00 0.21 13.29
C TYR A 542 13.35 -0.12 13.95
N SER A 543 13.39 -0.21 15.26
CA SER A 543 14.52 -0.75 15.99
C SER A 543 14.07 -1.34 17.32
N LEU A 544 14.87 -2.27 17.83
CA LEU A 544 14.77 -2.80 19.17
C LEU A 544 16.09 -2.54 19.88
N ASN A 545 16.09 -1.60 20.82
CA ASN A 545 17.28 -1.21 21.59
C ASN A 545 16.88 -0.74 22.99
N GLU A 546 17.85 -0.60 23.87
CA GLU A 546 17.60 -0.22 25.28
C GLU A 546 16.88 1.12 25.41
N ARG A 547 17.11 2.05 24.49
CA ARG A 547 16.51 3.39 24.52
C ARG A 547 15.01 3.37 24.21
N ASN A 548 14.58 2.54 23.26
CA ASN A 548 13.18 2.53 22.83
C ASN A 548 12.33 1.44 23.52
N MET A 549 12.94 0.52 24.25
CA MET A 549 12.25 -0.56 24.95
C MET A 549 11.14 -0.06 25.90
N PRO A 550 11.32 0.98 26.74
CA PRO A 550 10.21 1.52 27.54
C PRO A 550 9.05 2.04 26.71
N GLY A 551 9.35 2.63 25.53
CA GLY A 551 8.33 3.07 24.57
C GLY A 551 7.55 1.91 23.96
N ILE A 552 8.21 0.78 23.68
CA ILE A 552 7.55 -0.44 23.19
C ILE A 552 6.59 -1.00 24.25
N VAL A 553 7.03 -1.08 25.53
CA VAL A 553 6.20 -1.54 26.64
C VAL A 553 4.97 -0.63 26.80
N LYS A 554 5.17 0.69 26.78
CA LYS A 554 4.05 1.67 26.88
C LYS A 554 3.08 1.52 25.71
N ALA A 555 3.58 1.41 24.50
CA ALA A 555 2.73 1.23 23.30
C ALA A 555 1.96 -0.10 23.35
N TRP A 556 2.57 -1.17 23.86
CA TRP A 556 1.93 -2.45 24.10
C TRP A 556 0.73 -2.33 25.07
N GLU A 557 0.92 -1.67 26.21
CA GLU A 557 -0.14 -1.47 27.19
C GLU A 557 -1.31 -0.66 26.63
N GLN A 558 -1.01 0.43 25.90
CA GLN A 558 -2.04 1.20 25.22
C GLN A 558 -2.79 0.36 24.15
N PHE A 559 -2.06 -0.44 23.40
CA PHE A 559 -2.63 -1.25 22.32
C PHE A 559 -3.55 -2.38 22.83
N LYS A 560 -3.36 -2.86 24.07
CA LYS A 560 -4.26 -3.85 24.69
C LYS A 560 -5.73 -3.42 24.64
N THR A 561 -6.00 -2.12 24.79
CA THR A 561 -7.35 -1.55 24.72
C THR A 561 -7.90 -1.55 23.28
N LEU A 562 -7.04 -1.42 22.26
CA LEU A 562 -7.43 -1.29 20.86
C LEU A 562 -7.41 -2.62 20.09
N ARG A 563 -6.75 -3.66 20.61
CA ARG A 563 -6.61 -4.97 19.96
C ARG A 563 -7.92 -5.62 19.52
N PRO A 564 -9.02 -5.57 20.30
CA PRO A 564 -10.29 -6.15 19.88
C PRO A 564 -10.84 -5.54 18.59
N LEU A 565 -10.46 -4.31 18.26
CA LEU A 565 -10.91 -3.61 17.06
C LEU A 565 -10.20 -4.09 15.79
N GLN A 566 -9.01 -4.70 15.90
CA GLN A 566 -8.17 -5.06 14.75
C GLN A 566 -8.81 -6.04 13.76
N LEU A 567 -9.83 -6.76 14.17
CA LEU A 567 -10.56 -7.73 13.35
C LEU A 567 -11.97 -7.26 12.98
N GLU A 568 -12.36 -6.07 13.39
CA GLU A 568 -13.70 -5.54 13.17
C GLU A 568 -13.78 -4.69 11.90
N GLU A 569 -14.90 -4.74 11.20
CA GLU A 569 -15.20 -3.81 10.13
C GLU A 569 -15.36 -2.40 10.69
N MET A 570 -14.69 -1.41 10.09
CA MET A 570 -14.93 0.00 10.36
C MET A 570 -16.17 0.44 9.59
N THR A 571 -17.29 0.61 10.29
CA THR A 571 -18.59 0.84 9.64
C THR A 571 -18.90 2.30 9.39
N GLU A 572 -18.32 3.21 10.19
CA GLU A 572 -18.49 4.66 10.03
C GLU A 572 -17.28 5.40 10.56
N HIS A 573 -16.87 6.42 9.82
CA HIS A 573 -15.98 7.48 10.29
C HIS A 573 -16.72 8.81 10.19
N ARG A 574 -16.87 9.54 11.29
CA ARG A 574 -17.63 10.78 11.34
C ARG A 574 -16.81 11.92 11.94
N ILE A 575 -16.65 12.98 11.17
CA ILE A 575 -16.08 14.24 11.66
C ILE A 575 -17.16 14.96 12.43
N LEU A 576 -17.01 15.06 13.77
CA LEU A 576 -17.95 15.72 14.66
C LEU A 576 -17.71 17.23 14.69
N SER A 577 -16.44 17.63 14.69
CA SER A 577 -15.96 19.01 14.50
C SER A 577 -14.52 18.95 13.99
N ASP A 578 -13.94 20.10 13.64
CA ASP A 578 -12.55 20.15 13.20
C ASP A 578 -11.60 19.55 14.25
N GLY A 579 -10.89 18.49 13.86
CA GLY A 579 -9.99 17.73 14.73
C GLY A 579 -10.67 16.87 15.81
N PHE A 580 -12.00 16.66 15.77
CA PHE A 580 -12.70 15.72 16.66
C PHE A 580 -13.54 14.75 15.84
N VAL A 581 -13.24 13.46 15.94
CA VAL A 581 -13.85 12.41 15.12
C VAL A 581 -14.38 11.27 15.96
N ARG A 582 -15.36 10.54 15.39
CA ARG A 582 -15.86 9.27 15.91
C ARG A 582 -15.73 8.20 14.85
N VAL A 583 -15.18 7.05 15.24
CA VAL A 583 -15.12 5.83 14.41
C VAL A 583 -16.02 4.78 15.04
N THR A 584 -16.89 4.16 14.24
CA THR A 584 -17.79 3.09 14.68
C THR A 584 -17.39 1.78 14.04
N TYR A 585 -17.42 0.70 14.80
CA TYR A 585 -17.09 -0.65 14.36
C TYR A 585 -18.31 -1.57 14.36
N ALA A 586 -18.28 -2.65 13.61
CA ALA A 586 -19.38 -3.59 13.43
C ALA A 586 -19.84 -4.28 14.74
N ASN A 587 -18.95 -4.42 15.73
CA ASN A 587 -19.28 -4.94 17.06
C ASN A 587 -19.98 -3.90 17.98
N GLY A 588 -20.29 -2.71 17.48
CA GLY A 588 -20.90 -1.62 18.22
C GLY A 588 -19.93 -0.72 18.99
N ALA A 589 -18.64 -1.03 18.97
CA ALA A 589 -17.61 -0.18 19.58
C ALA A 589 -17.54 1.19 18.90
N ARG A 590 -17.37 2.24 19.70
CA ARG A 590 -17.22 3.63 19.24
C ARG A 590 -15.93 4.20 19.79
N LEU A 591 -15.04 4.56 18.89
CA LEU A 591 -13.76 5.18 19.19
C LEU A 591 -13.85 6.68 18.89
N TYR A 592 -13.70 7.50 19.90
CA TYR A 592 -13.63 8.96 19.78
C TYR A 592 -12.17 9.39 19.81
N VAL A 593 -11.75 10.22 18.86
CA VAL A 593 -10.38 10.74 18.79
C VAL A 593 -10.41 12.27 18.75
N ASN A 594 -9.74 12.89 19.69
CA ASN A 594 -9.65 14.34 19.83
C ASN A 594 -8.23 14.83 19.51
N HIS A 595 -8.04 15.35 18.29
CA HIS A 595 -6.79 15.96 17.83
C HIS A 595 -6.62 17.41 18.29
N THR A 596 -7.61 18.01 18.98
CA THR A 596 -7.56 19.42 19.37
C THR A 596 -6.79 19.62 20.68
N SER A 597 -6.44 20.85 21.00
CA SER A 597 -5.77 21.23 22.25
C SER A 597 -6.72 21.49 23.42
N ARG A 598 -8.04 21.24 23.25
CA ARG A 598 -9.09 21.43 24.28
C ARG A 598 -9.97 20.18 24.38
N PRO A 599 -10.64 19.93 25.50
CA PRO A 599 -11.64 18.87 25.57
C PRO A 599 -12.76 19.08 24.56
N CYS A 600 -13.28 17.99 24.02
CA CYS A 600 -14.42 17.96 23.10
C CYS A 600 -15.47 16.96 23.61
N ALA A 601 -16.73 17.16 23.23
CA ALA A 601 -17.82 16.29 23.64
C ALA A 601 -18.77 15.94 22.49
N ASP A 602 -19.34 14.72 22.54
CA ASP A 602 -20.47 14.26 21.71
C ASP A 602 -21.57 13.75 22.67
N GLY A 603 -22.57 14.57 22.91
CA GLY A 603 -23.56 14.34 23.97
C GLY A 603 -22.90 14.23 25.35
N ALA A 604 -23.10 13.11 26.04
CA ALA A 604 -22.51 12.83 27.35
C ALA A 604 -21.07 12.29 27.29
N VAL A 605 -20.50 12.11 26.11
CA VAL A 605 -19.15 11.56 25.95
C VAL A 605 -18.14 12.69 25.83
N GLU A 606 -17.39 12.92 26.91
CA GLU A 606 -16.29 13.88 26.93
C GLU A 606 -14.96 13.19 26.63
N VAL A 607 -14.10 13.82 25.81
CA VAL A 607 -12.77 13.36 25.43
C VAL A 607 -11.75 14.47 25.67
N ALA A 608 -10.77 14.20 26.51
CA ALA A 608 -9.72 15.17 26.84
C ALA A 608 -8.95 15.63 25.60
N ALA A 609 -8.25 16.76 25.71
CA ALA A 609 -7.37 17.27 24.67
C ALA A 609 -6.29 16.23 24.28
N LYS A 610 -5.97 16.11 22.99
CA LYS A 610 -4.92 15.22 22.48
C LYS A 610 -5.04 13.78 23.01
N SER A 611 -6.26 13.25 23.03
CA SER A 611 -6.55 11.91 23.56
C SER A 611 -7.61 11.17 22.76
N PHE A 612 -7.88 9.94 23.14
CA PHE A 612 -8.97 9.15 22.59
C PHE A 612 -9.78 8.45 23.70
N ARG A 613 -10.97 8.03 23.37
CA ARG A 613 -11.85 7.27 24.28
C ARG A 613 -12.58 6.18 23.49
N LEU A 614 -12.50 4.96 23.98
CA LEU A 614 -13.20 3.79 23.42
C LEU A 614 -14.38 3.41 24.31
N LEU A 615 -15.54 3.16 23.71
CA LEU A 615 -16.78 2.80 24.40
C LEU A 615 -17.45 1.61 23.68
N GLY A 616 -18.24 0.82 24.41
CA GLY A 616 -19.12 -0.20 23.85
C GLY A 616 -18.40 -1.48 23.41
N MET A 617 -17.36 -1.89 24.14
CA MET A 617 -16.77 -3.23 23.97
C MET A 617 -17.47 -4.24 24.87
#